data_e3aef2ff50fc2d22c8d15495164f82e4
#
_entry.id   e3aef2ff50fc2d22c8d15495164f82e4
#
_cell.length_a   1.000
_cell.length_b   1.000
_cell.length_c   1.000
_cell.angle_alpha   90.00
_cell.angle_beta   90.00
_cell.angle_gamma   90.00
#
_symmetry.space_group_name_H-M   'P 1'
#
loop_
_entity.id
_entity.type
_entity.pdbx_description
1 polymer ?
#
loop_
_entity_poly.entity_id
_entity_poly.type
_entity_poly.pdbx_seq_one_letter_code
_entity_poly.pdbx_strand_id
1 'polypeptide(L)'
;MFPGKQGRRQKAEGRRILLPGRALLILLLSAFCLLPFSGCRQKMANQPRYDPLEPSDFFADGQSARPRIAGTVARGEISGNPFFDTGKTGGQVTDGFPMPVTIDVINRGHQRFDIYCAQCHGRTGDGNGMIPSRGFRRPPSFHTETLRTAKTGHIFDVMTNGFGSMPPYGTMIPPGDRWAIVAYVRALQLSQHATVADVPTRDQAKLNAPAASTQAQPTTHGQPTTHGQPTTHGSGGAH
;
A
#
# COMPACT_ATOMS: atom_id res chain seq x y z
N MET A 1 9.20 80.69 2.49
CA MET A 1 10.66 80.91 2.42
C MET A 1 11.33 79.69 3.05
N PHE A 2 11.67 78.70 2.24
CA PHE A 2 12.34 77.44 2.69
C PHE A 2 13.69 77.34 1.97
N PRO A 3 14.82 77.16 2.68
CA PRO A 3 16.14 77.07 2.06
C PRO A 3 16.36 75.65 1.48
N GLY A 4 16.84 75.59 0.24
CA GLY A 4 17.18 74.43 -0.49
C GLY A 4 18.34 73.63 0.10
N LYS A 5 18.19 72.33 0.25
CA LYS A 5 19.27 71.39 0.57
C LYS A 5 20.00 71.01 -0.73
N GLN A 6 21.24 71.48 -0.86
CA GLN A 6 22.16 71.03 -1.90
C GLN A 6 22.58 69.58 -1.65
N GLY A 7 22.17 68.67 -2.53
CA GLY A 7 22.59 67.28 -2.54
C GLY A 7 24.08 67.21 -2.99
N ARG A 8 24.93 66.76 -2.08
CA ARG A 8 26.31 66.36 -2.37
C ARG A 8 26.32 65.09 -3.16
N ARG A 9 26.60 65.13 -4.45
CA ARG A 9 26.89 63.94 -5.27
C ARG A 9 28.23 63.35 -4.80
N GLN A 10 28.14 62.21 -4.11
CA GLN A 10 29.32 61.37 -3.85
C GLN A 10 29.70 60.67 -5.14
N LYS A 11 30.86 60.97 -5.66
CA LYS A 11 31.51 60.30 -6.78
C LYS A 11 31.96 58.94 -6.28
N ALA A 12 31.30 57.87 -6.72
CA ALA A 12 31.75 56.50 -6.43
C ALA A 12 33.01 56.22 -7.25
N GLU A 13 34.17 56.32 -6.61
CA GLU A 13 35.45 55.87 -7.16
C GLU A 13 35.40 54.32 -7.22
N GLY A 14 35.22 53.79 -8.42
CA GLY A 14 35.29 52.37 -8.70
C GLY A 14 36.69 51.82 -8.46
N ARG A 15 36.92 51.31 -7.27
CA ARG A 15 38.14 50.57 -6.91
C ARG A 15 38.20 49.29 -7.73
N ARG A 16 38.94 49.29 -8.85
CA ARG A 16 39.19 48.08 -9.61
C ARG A 16 40.09 47.16 -8.78
N ILE A 17 39.50 46.14 -8.18
CA ILE A 17 40.24 45.12 -7.47
C ILE A 17 40.88 44.21 -8.55
N LEU A 18 42.18 44.48 -8.84
CA LEU A 18 42.98 43.57 -9.64
C LEU A 18 43.28 42.35 -8.75
N LEU A 19 42.55 41.29 -8.98
CA LEU A 19 42.84 39.99 -8.37
C LEU A 19 44.19 39.47 -8.89
N PRO A 20 45.12 39.06 -8.00
CA PRO A 20 46.39 38.45 -8.43
C PRO A 20 46.10 37.25 -9.33
N GLY A 21 46.85 37.06 -10.43
CA GLY A 21 46.59 36.07 -11.45
C GLY A 21 46.34 34.65 -10.93
N ARG A 22 46.92 34.30 -9.77
CA ARG A 22 46.64 33.03 -9.07
C ARG A 22 45.23 32.92 -8.54
N ALA A 23 44.65 34.01 -8.03
CA ALA A 23 43.28 34.01 -7.52
C ALA A 23 42.27 33.94 -8.66
N LEU A 24 42.55 34.58 -9.80
CA LEU A 24 41.74 34.47 -11.00
C LEU A 24 41.76 33.01 -11.57
N LEU A 25 42.93 32.38 -11.58
CA LEU A 25 43.07 30.99 -12.04
C LEU A 25 42.27 30.00 -11.14
N ILE A 26 42.34 30.18 -9.81
CA ILE A 26 41.57 29.35 -8.86
C ILE A 26 40.07 29.55 -9.05
N LEU A 27 39.61 30.80 -9.27
CA LEU A 27 38.20 31.07 -9.54
C LEU A 27 37.71 30.43 -10.86
N LEU A 28 38.53 30.48 -11.91
CA LEU A 28 38.22 29.86 -13.20
C LEU A 28 38.20 28.33 -13.09
N LEU A 29 39.15 27.73 -12.35
CA LEU A 29 39.16 26.27 -12.11
C LEU A 29 37.96 25.84 -11.26
N SER A 30 37.61 26.59 -10.22
CA SER A 30 36.42 26.27 -9.40
C SER A 30 35.13 26.42 -10.20
N ALA A 31 34.99 27.45 -11.04
CA ALA A 31 33.85 27.61 -11.94
C ALA A 31 33.75 26.48 -12.96
N PHE A 32 34.88 26.04 -13.53
CA PHE A 32 34.93 24.93 -14.44
C PHE A 32 34.55 23.58 -13.77
N CYS A 33 34.96 23.35 -12.53
CA CYS A 33 34.57 22.16 -11.76
C CYS A 33 33.07 22.16 -11.37
N LEU A 34 32.44 23.34 -11.23
CA LEU A 34 31.01 23.44 -10.88
C LEU A 34 30.09 23.29 -12.10
N LEU A 35 30.56 23.53 -13.32
CA LEU A 35 29.76 23.39 -14.54
C LEU A 35 29.18 21.98 -14.79
N PRO A 36 29.90 20.85 -14.56
CA PRO A 36 29.34 19.53 -14.82
C PRO A 36 28.24 19.13 -13.82
N PHE A 37 28.20 19.72 -12.63
CA PHE A 37 27.15 19.41 -11.64
C PHE A 37 25.77 19.97 -12.01
N SER A 38 25.70 20.96 -12.89
CA SER A 38 24.43 21.55 -13.35
C SER A 38 23.79 20.79 -14.52
N GLY A 39 24.52 19.87 -15.16
CA GLY A 39 24.10 19.24 -16.42
C GLY A 39 23.34 17.90 -16.29
N CYS A 40 23.34 17.27 -15.11
CA CYS A 40 22.79 15.92 -14.95
C CYS A 40 21.31 15.87 -14.56
N ARG A 41 20.55 16.93 -14.77
CA ARG A 41 19.10 16.87 -14.56
C ARG A 41 18.46 16.17 -15.78
N GLN A 42 18.22 14.88 -15.69
CA GLN A 42 17.45 14.15 -16.68
C GLN A 42 16.02 14.70 -16.68
N LYS A 43 15.71 15.55 -17.65
CA LYS A 43 14.40 16.19 -17.84
C LYS A 43 13.25 15.18 -18.11
N MET A 44 13.56 13.89 -18.25
CA MET A 44 12.58 12.83 -18.45
C MET A 44 11.82 12.45 -17.18
N ALA A 45 12.21 12.91 -16.00
CA ALA A 45 11.51 12.64 -14.74
C ALA A 45 10.15 13.34 -14.69
N ASN A 46 10.04 14.55 -15.28
CA ASN A 46 8.78 15.29 -15.36
C ASN A 46 8.41 15.42 -16.83
N GLN A 47 7.47 14.65 -17.29
CA GLN A 47 6.92 14.68 -18.64
C GLN A 47 5.67 15.57 -18.68
N PRO A 48 5.28 16.11 -19.86
CA PRO A 48 4.04 16.88 -20.02
C PRO A 48 2.83 15.94 -20.06
N ARG A 49 2.57 15.28 -18.93
CA ARG A 49 1.43 14.39 -18.70
C ARG A 49 0.98 14.56 -17.26
N TYR A 50 -0.25 14.29 -16.97
CA TYR A 50 -0.71 14.14 -15.59
C TYR A 50 -0.35 12.76 -15.04
N ASP A 51 0.28 12.71 -13.88
CA ASP A 51 0.42 11.48 -13.12
C ASP A 51 -0.84 11.21 -12.29
N PRO A 52 -1.12 9.96 -11.89
CA PRO A 52 -2.27 9.65 -11.05
C PRO A 52 -2.27 10.51 -9.77
N LEU A 53 -3.42 11.11 -9.45
CA LEU A 53 -3.62 12.00 -8.30
C LEU A 53 -2.89 13.36 -8.38
N GLU A 54 -2.32 13.72 -9.51
CA GLU A 54 -1.75 15.04 -9.72
C GLU A 54 -2.88 16.09 -9.85
N PRO A 55 -2.70 17.31 -9.30
CA PRO A 55 -3.70 18.37 -9.48
C PRO A 55 -3.79 18.80 -10.95
N SER A 56 -4.99 19.23 -11.37
CA SER A 56 -5.25 19.71 -12.72
C SER A 56 -6.06 21.00 -12.69
N ASP A 57 -5.53 22.05 -13.29
CA ASP A 57 -6.25 23.32 -13.44
C ASP A 57 -7.34 23.27 -14.54
N PHE A 58 -7.33 22.20 -15.34
CA PHE A 58 -8.29 22.04 -16.43
C PHE A 58 -9.70 21.70 -15.94
N PHE A 59 -9.81 20.96 -14.81
CA PHE A 59 -11.10 20.55 -14.25
C PHE A 59 -11.45 21.40 -13.04
N ALA A 60 -12.73 21.77 -12.92
CA ALA A 60 -13.23 22.62 -11.84
C ALA A 60 -13.05 22.03 -10.43
N ASP A 61 -12.95 20.70 -10.32
CA ASP A 61 -12.67 19.98 -9.07
C ASP A 61 -11.17 19.87 -8.73
N GLY A 62 -10.30 20.42 -9.59
CA GLY A 62 -8.85 20.41 -9.40
C GLY A 62 -8.20 19.03 -9.51
N GLN A 63 -8.90 18.00 -9.95
CA GLN A 63 -8.40 16.62 -10.01
C GLN A 63 -8.13 16.18 -11.45
N SER A 64 -6.95 15.62 -11.71
CA SER A 64 -6.64 15.00 -13.01
C SER A 64 -7.32 13.63 -13.17
N ALA A 65 -7.46 12.87 -12.06
CA ALA A 65 -8.14 11.59 -12.06
C ALA A 65 -9.66 11.81 -12.14
N ARG A 66 -10.30 11.32 -13.21
CA ARG A 66 -11.74 11.47 -13.41
C ARG A 66 -12.51 10.31 -12.78
N PRO A 67 -13.66 10.59 -12.15
CA PRO A 67 -14.57 9.55 -11.70
C PRO A 67 -15.08 8.75 -12.91
N ARG A 68 -15.42 7.48 -12.68
CA ARG A 68 -16.06 6.68 -13.72
C ARG A 68 -17.35 7.33 -14.19
N ILE A 69 -17.56 7.35 -15.49
CA ILE A 69 -18.84 7.81 -16.06
C ILE A 69 -19.91 6.79 -15.68
N ALA A 70 -21.01 7.27 -15.10
CA ALA A 70 -22.11 6.40 -14.70
C ALA A 70 -22.64 5.60 -15.89
N GLY A 71 -22.91 4.32 -15.69
CA GLY A 71 -23.39 3.42 -16.75
C GLY A 71 -22.31 2.89 -17.70
N THR A 72 -21.03 3.23 -17.49
CA THR A 72 -19.92 2.65 -18.28
C THR A 72 -19.21 1.55 -17.52
N VAL A 73 -18.75 0.55 -18.25
CA VAL A 73 -17.95 -0.55 -17.76
C VAL A 73 -16.67 -0.64 -18.60
N ALA A 74 -15.52 -0.75 -17.95
CA ALA A 74 -14.26 -0.86 -18.66
C ALA A 74 -14.17 -2.19 -19.41
N ARG A 75 -13.44 -2.17 -20.54
CA ARG A 75 -13.21 -3.38 -21.33
C ARG A 75 -12.52 -4.45 -20.46
N GLY A 76 -13.07 -5.66 -20.42
CA GLY A 76 -12.57 -6.78 -19.62
C GLY A 76 -13.08 -6.83 -18.18
N GLU A 77 -13.91 -5.88 -17.75
CA GLU A 77 -14.52 -5.90 -16.40
C GLU A 77 -15.81 -6.72 -16.34
N ILE A 78 -16.45 -7.03 -17.48
CA ILE A 78 -17.61 -7.91 -17.54
C ILE A 78 -17.18 -9.30 -18.01
N SER A 79 -17.44 -10.31 -17.18
CA SER A 79 -17.19 -11.71 -17.52
C SER A 79 -18.30 -12.33 -18.37
N GLY A 80 -19.45 -11.66 -18.49
CA GLY A 80 -20.69 -12.23 -19.04
C GLY A 80 -21.45 -13.12 -18.05
N ASN A 81 -20.97 -13.29 -16.84
CA ASN A 81 -21.62 -14.00 -15.76
C ASN A 81 -22.07 -13.03 -14.66
N PRO A 82 -23.35 -12.67 -14.59
CA PRO A 82 -23.86 -11.71 -13.59
C PRO A 82 -23.55 -12.13 -12.15
N PHE A 83 -23.58 -13.41 -11.85
CA PHE A 83 -23.23 -13.88 -10.50
C PHE A 83 -21.76 -13.61 -10.18
N PHE A 84 -20.85 -13.84 -11.12
CA PHE A 84 -19.42 -13.54 -10.91
C PHE A 84 -19.17 -12.03 -10.77
N ASP A 85 -19.84 -11.22 -11.57
CA ASP A 85 -19.57 -9.77 -11.63
C ASP A 85 -20.21 -9.01 -10.46
N THR A 86 -21.40 -9.48 -9.98
CA THR A 86 -22.23 -8.72 -9.02
C THR A 86 -22.58 -9.46 -7.72
N GLY A 87 -22.34 -10.75 -7.62
CA GLY A 87 -22.81 -11.58 -6.50
C GLY A 87 -24.31 -11.87 -6.54
N LYS A 88 -24.98 -11.55 -7.66
CA LYS A 88 -26.45 -11.62 -7.81
C LYS A 88 -26.85 -12.40 -9.04
N THR A 89 -28.00 -13.07 -8.94
CA THR A 89 -28.67 -13.70 -10.08
C THR A 89 -30.12 -13.21 -10.10
N GLY A 90 -30.59 -12.71 -11.24
CA GLY A 90 -31.93 -12.13 -11.33
C GLY A 90 -32.17 -10.98 -10.35
N GLY A 91 -31.15 -10.19 -10.02
CA GLY A 91 -31.23 -9.08 -9.07
C GLY A 91 -31.19 -9.51 -7.59
N GLN A 92 -31.25 -10.82 -7.28
CA GLN A 92 -31.24 -11.35 -5.93
C GLN A 92 -29.81 -11.81 -5.53
N VAL A 93 -29.43 -11.53 -4.28
CA VAL A 93 -28.17 -12.01 -3.72
C VAL A 93 -28.14 -13.55 -3.72
N THR A 94 -27.13 -14.11 -4.35
CA THR A 94 -26.95 -15.55 -4.53
C THR A 94 -25.97 -16.10 -3.49
N ASP A 95 -26.21 -17.32 -3.04
CA ASP A 95 -25.25 -18.05 -2.21
C ASP A 95 -24.39 -18.97 -3.06
N GLY A 96 -23.26 -19.43 -2.50
CA GLY A 96 -22.26 -20.23 -3.21
C GLY A 96 -21.20 -19.40 -3.93
N PHE A 97 -20.42 -20.04 -4.79
CA PHE A 97 -19.31 -19.41 -5.51
C PHE A 97 -19.49 -19.59 -7.02
N PRO A 98 -19.23 -18.56 -7.83
CA PRO A 98 -19.32 -18.66 -9.29
C PRO A 98 -18.11 -19.37 -9.92
N MET A 99 -17.18 -19.84 -9.12
CA MET A 99 -15.95 -20.53 -9.53
C MET A 99 -15.56 -21.58 -8.49
N PRO A 100 -14.76 -22.60 -8.84
CA PRO A 100 -14.25 -23.58 -7.88
C PRO A 100 -13.38 -22.90 -6.80
N VAL A 101 -13.64 -23.23 -5.53
CA VAL A 101 -12.82 -22.76 -4.40
C VAL A 101 -11.70 -23.77 -4.17
N THR A 102 -10.51 -23.44 -4.63
CA THR A 102 -9.29 -24.23 -4.43
C THR A 102 -8.43 -23.61 -3.32
N ILE A 103 -7.41 -24.34 -2.88
CA ILE A 103 -6.46 -23.83 -1.91
C ILE A 103 -5.73 -22.57 -2.43
N ASP A 104 -5.45 -22.51 -3.73
CA ASP A 104 -4.82 -21.33 -4.35
C ASP A 104 -5.73 -20.10 -4.31
N VAL A 105 -7.05 -20.29 -4.51
CA VAL A 105 -8.05 -19.24 -4.37
C VAL A 105 -8.10 -18.74 -2.92
N ILE A 106 -8.06 -19.63 -1.94
CA ILE A 106 -8.06 -19.27 -0.51
C ILE A 106 -6.77 -18.52 -0.16
N ASN A 107 -5.61 -18.99 -0.63
CA ASN A 107 -4.33 -18.33 -0.41
C ASN A 107 -4.29 -16.94 -1.06
N ARG A 108 -4.83 -16.81 -2.27
CA ARG A 108 -5.00 -15.51 -2.93
C ARG A 108 -5.92 -14.60 -2.12
N GLY A 109 -7.02 -15.13 -1.62
CA GLY A 109 -7.95 -14.41 -0.75
C GLY A 109 -7.30 -13.93 0.54
N HIS A 110 -6.51 -14.75 1.19
CA HIS A 110 -5.72 -14.41 2.37
C HIS A 110 -4.79 -13.22 2.09
N GLN A 111 -4.00 -13.32 1.04
CA GLN A 111 -3.08 -12.25 0.64
C GLN A 111 -3.82 -10.92 0.41
N ARG A 112 -4.95 -10.96 -0.30
CA ARG A 112 -5.75 -9.75 -0.58
C ARG A 112 -6.46 -9.23 0.64
N PHE A 113 -6.94 -10.11 1.50
CA PHE A 113 -7.56 -9.76 2.78
C PHE A 113 -6.57 -9.00 3.68
N ASP A 114 -5.34 -9.48 3.80
CA ASP A 114 -4.31 -8.82 4.62
C ASP A 114 -3.99 -7.40 4.11
N ILE A 115 -4.03 -7.19 2.80
CA ILE A 115 -3.74 -5.88 2.19
C ILE A 115 -4.91 -4.90 2.39
N TYR A 116 -6.15 -5.32 2.09
CA TYR A 116 -7.27 -4.39 1.98
C TYR A 116 -8.22 -4.42 3.19
N CYS A 117 -8.35 -5.54 3.88
CA CYS A 117 -9.41 -5.78 4.86
C CYS A 117 -8.91 -5.81 6.30
N ALA A 118 -7.76 -6.45 6.55
CA ALA A 118 -7.24 -6.68 7.88
C ALA A 118 -6.97 -5.39 8.67
N GLN A 119 -6.74 -4.27 7.98
CA GLN A 119 -6.53 -2.96 8.60
C GLN A 119 -7.72 -2.52 9.47
N CYS A 120 -8.94 -2.88 9.06
CA CYS A 120 -10.16 -2.61 9.80
C CYS A 120 -10.70 -3.86 10.50
N HIS A 121 -10.73 -5.00 9.80
CA HIS A 121 -11.38 -6.23 10.29
C HIS A 121 -10.51 -7.08 11.21
N GLY A 122 -9.19 -6.80 11.30
CA GLY A 122 -8.23 -7.67 11.98
C GLY A 122 -7.90 -8.91 11.14
N ARG A 123 -6.74 -9.52 11.39
CA ARG A 123 -6.31 -10.71 10.63
C ARG A 123 -7.17 -11.94 10.90
N THR A 124 -7.77 -11.99 12.08
CA THR A 124 -8.71 -13.05 12.49
C THR A 124 -10.15 -12.75 12.12
N GLY A 125 -10.45 -11.54 11.62
CA GLY A 125 -11.80 -11.16 11.22
C GLY A 125 -12.72 -10.78 12.37
N ASP A 126 -12.18 -10.49 13.55
CA ASP A 126 -12.91 -10.12 14.77
C ASP A 126 -13.30 -8.64 14.83
N GLY A 127 -12.92 -7.84 13.84
CA GLY A 127 -13.17 -6.41 13.79
C GLY A 127 -12.18 -5.57 14.59
N ASN A 128 -11.08 -6.15 15.06
CA ASN A 128 -10.10 -5.49 15.93
C ASN A 128 -8.81 -5.09 15.18
N GLY A 129 -8.98 -4.45 14.02
CA GLY A 129 -7.87 -3.98 13.22
C GLY A 129 -7.23 -2.70 13.76
N MET A 130 -6.15 -2.26 13.09
CA MET A 130 -5.41 -1.06 13.46
C MET A 130 -6.27 0.21 13.33
N ILE A 131 -7.10 0.31 12.33
CA ILE A 131 -7.93 1.51 12.05
C ILE A 131 -8.97 1.74 13.14
N PRO A 132 -9.77 0.75 13.58
CA PRO A 132 -10.66 0.90 14.73
C PRO A 132 -9.93 1.29 16.02
N SER A 133 -8.75 0.74 16.27
CA SER A 133 -7.96 1.10 17.46
C SER A 133 -7.47 2.55 17.46
N ARG A 134 -7.58 3.25 16.31
CA ARG A 134 -7.26 4.67 16.15
C ARG A 134 -8.49 5.59 16.13
N GLY A 135 -9.67 5.10 16.57
CA GLY A 135 -10.88 5.90 16.74
C GLY A 135 -11.91 5.77 15.62
N PHE A 136 -11.70 4.92 14.62
CA PHE A 136 -12.73 4.61 13.64
C PHE A 136 -13.76 3.63 14.21
N ARG A 137 -14.98 3.65 13.64
CA ARG A 137 -16.02 2.72 14.03
C ARG A 137 -15.57 1.27 13.78
N ARG A 138 -15.64 0.45 14.84
CA ARG A 138 -15.30 -0.96 14.76
C ARG A 138 -16.29 -1.71 13.85
N PRO A 139 -15.82 -2.43 12.81
CA PRO A 139 -16.69 -3.30 12.04
C PRO A 139 -17.15 -4.51 12.87
N PRO A 140 -18.31 -5.11 12.53
CA PRO A 140 -18.74 -6.33 13.18
C PRO A 140 -17.76 -7.46 12.91
N SER A 141 -17.62 -8.37 13.87
CA SER A 141 -16.83 -9.58 13.70
C SER A 141 -17.48 -10.50 12.64
N PHE A 142 -16.70 -11.08 11.74
CA PHE A 142 -17.18 -12.09 10.79
C PHE A 142 -17.71 -13.36 11.46
N HIS A 143 -17.41 -13.57 12.74
CA HIS A 143 -17.80 -14.74 13.52
C HIS A 143 -19.18 -14.61 14.17
N THR A 144 -19.86 -13.46 14.01
CA THR A 144 -21.25 -13.32 14.46
C THR A 144 -22.18 -14.23 13.65
N GLU A 145 -23.25 -14.73 14.28
CA GLU A 145 -24.23 -15.59 13.61
C GLU A 145 -24.80 -14.95 12.36
N THR A 146 -25.12 -13.66 12.41
CA THR A 146 -25.64 -12.90 11.26
C THR A 146 -24.71 -12.94 10.05
N LEU A 147 -23.38 -12.80 10.26
CA LEU A 147 -22.42 -12.83 9.14
C LEU A 147 -22.02 -14.23 8.73
N ARG A 148 -22.10 -15.20 9.62
CA ARG A 148 -21.88 -16.62 9.30
C ARG A 148 -22.97 -17.16 8.40
N THR A 149 -24.24 -16.78 8.66
CA THR A 149 -25.41 -17.22 7.88
C THR A 149 -25.69 -16.33 6.66
N ALA A 150 -25.02 -15.19 6.55
CA ALA A 150 -25.16 -14.33 5.37
C ALA A 150 -24.70 -15.04 4.10
N LYS A 151 -25.40 -14.83 2.99
CA LYS A 151 -25.02 -15.39 1.68
C LYS A 151 -23.67 -14.84 1.22
N THR A 152 -22.89 -15.64 0.50
CA THR A 152 -21.57 -15.23 -0.04
C THR A 152 -21.66 -14.02 -0.95
N GLY A 153 -22.71 -13.96 -1.80
CA GLY A 153 -22.98 -12.81 -2.64
C GLY A 153 -23.26 -11.52 -1.85
N HIS A 154 -23.79 -11.61 -0.63
CA HIS A 154 -23.93 -10.43 0.23
C HIS A 154 -22.58 -9.88 0.67
N ILE A 155 -21.65 -10.74 1.07
CA ILE A 155 -20.28 -10.32 1.43
C ILE A 155 -19.60 -9.69 0.21
N PHE A 156 -19.78 -10.27 -0.97
CA PHE A 156 -19.27 -9.72 -2.23
C PHE A 156 -19.87 -8.35 -2.55
N ASP A 157 -21.20 -8.21 -2.40
CA ASP A 157 -21.93 -6.96 -2.69
C ASP A 157 -21.50 -5.82 -1.73
N VAL A 158 -21.40 -6.11 -0.44
CA VAL A 158 -20.91 -5.17 0.58
C VAL A 158 -19.49 -4.72 0.27
N MET A 159 -18.61 -5.63 -0.15
CA MET A 159 -17.23 -5.28 -0.54
C MET A 159 -17.21 -4.43 -1.82
N THR A 160 -18.11 -4.71 -2.75
CA THR A 160 -18.18 -4.02 -4.03
C THR A 160 -18.67 -2.59 -3.88
N ASN A 161 -19.79 -2.41 -3.17
CA ASN A 161 -20.56 -1.16 -3.12
C ASN A 161 -20.35 -0.38 -1.82
N GLY A 162 -19.69 -0.98 -0.82
CA GLY A 162 -19.59 -0.43 0.52
C GLY A 162 -20.86 -0.67 1.35
N PHE A 163 -20.77 -0.44 2.64
CA PHE A 163 -21.92 -0.55 3.56
C PHE A 163 -21.70 0.32 4.80
N GLY A 164 -22.56 1.29 5.04
CA GLY A 164 -22.44 2.21 6.16
C GLY A 164 -21.14 3.01 6.12
N SER A 165 -20.23 2.77 7.06
CA SER A 165 -18.91 3.43 7.10
C SER A 165 -17.83 2.67 6.29
N MET A 166 -18.12 1.48 5.76
CA MET A 166 -17.21 0.74 4.91
C MET A 166 -17.23 1.31 3.49
N PRO A 167 -16.10 1.79 2.95
CA PRO A 167 -16.03 2.32 1.59
C PRO A 167 -16.17 1.21 0.53
N PRO A 168 -16.56 1.55 -0.71
CA PRO A 168 -16.61 0.62 -1.82
C PRO A 168 -15.21 0.24 -2.32
N TYR A 169 -14.96 -1.03 -2.56
CA TYR A 169 -13.71 -1.57 -3.11
C TYR A 169 -13.84 -2.05 -4.56
N GLY A 170 -15.00 -1.89 -5.16
CA GLY A 170 -15.27 -2.38 -6.53
C GLY A 170 -14.32 -1.86 -7.60
N THR A 171 -13.78 -0.64 -7.43
CA THR A 171 -12.82 -0.03 -8.36
C THR A 171 -11.37 -0.42 -8.10
N MET A 172 -11.04 -0.89 -6.88
CA MET A 172 -9.68 -1.20 -6.45
C MET A 172 -9.37 -2.70 -6.53
N ILE A 173 -10.38 -3.54 -6.33
CA ILE A 173 -10.22 -5.00 -6.26
C ILE A 173 -11.01 -5.65 -7.39
N PRO A 174 -10.34 -6.36 -8.32
CA PRO A 174 -11.02 -7.08 -9.40
C PRO A 174 -12.03 -8.12 -8.87
N PRO A 175 -13.10 -8.47 -9.62
CA PRO A 175 -14.12 -9.42 -9.17
C PRO A 175 -13.56 -10.76 -8.71
N GLY A 176 -12.59 -11.33 -9.42
CA GLY A 176 -11.95 -12.59 -9.03
C GLY A 176 -11.25 -12.52 -7.68
N ASP A 177 -10.54 -11.42 -7.39
CA ASP A 177 -9.88 -11.21 -6.10
C ASP A 177 -10.92 -10.97 -4.98
N ARG A 178 -12.04 -10.30 -5.27
CA ARG A 178 -13.15 -10.16 -4.31
C ARG A 178 -13.75 -11.50 -3.93
N TRP A 179 -13.99 -12.40 -4.90
CA TRP A 179 -14.45 -13.76 -4.63
C TRP A 179 -13.43 -14.58 -3.85
N ALA A 180 -12.14 -14.41 -4.13
CA ALA A 180 -11.08 -15.03 -3.36
C ALA A 180 -11.09 -14.57 -1.89
N ILE A 181 -11.31 -13.26 -1.64
CA ILE A 181 -11.47 -12.73 -0.28
C ILE A 181 -12.71 -13.34 0.39
N VAL A 182 -13.84 -13.45 -0.31
CA VAL A 182 -15.05 -14.10 0.25
C VAL A 182 -14.75 -15.54 0.65
N ALA A 183 -14.02 -16.30 -0.19
CA ALA A 183 -13.60 -17.66 0.14
C ALA A 183 -12.71 -17.71 1.40
N TYR A 184 -11.77 -16.78 1.52
CA TYR A 184 -10.94 -16.69 2.72
C TYR A 184 -11.75 -16.30 3.97
N VAL A 185 -12.70 -15.36 3.88
CA VAL A 185 -13.61 -15.04 4.99
C VAL A 185 -14.38 -16.26 5.46
N ARG A 186 -14.86 -17.10 4.53
CA ARG A 186 -15.51 -18.38 4.89
C ARG A 186 -14.55 -19.34 5.58
N ALA A 187 -13.30 -19.43 5.12
CA ALA A 187 -12.27 -20.22 5.79
C ALA A 187 -11.97 -19.69 7.21
N LEU A 188 -11.92 -18.38 7.42
CA LEU A 188 -11.79 -17.77 8.74
C LEU A 188 -12.96 -18.13 9.66
N GLN A 189 -14.20 -18.06 9.16
CA GLN A 189 -15.38 -18.43 9.91
C GLN A 189 -15.34 -19.90 10.31
N LEU A 190 -14.96 -20.79 9.39
CA LEU A 190 -14.82 -22.21 9.65
C LEU A 190 -13.72 -22.50 10.68
N SER A 191 -12.58 -21.82 10.59
CA SER A 191 -11.44 -22.03 11.50
C SER A 191 -11.77 -21.85 12.98
N GLN A 192 -12.79 -21.03 13.30
CA GLN A 192 -13.21 -20.77 14.68
C GLN A 192 -14.48 -21.50 15.10
N HIS A 193 -15.17 -22.17 14.16
CA HIS A 193 -16.45 -22.83 14.40
C HIS A 193 -16.51 -24.24 13.78
N ALA A 194 -15.34 -24.77 13.38
CA ALA A 194 -15.27 -26.12 12.83
C ALA A 194 -15.71 -27.17 13.87
N THR A 195 -16.41 -28.17 13.40
CA THR A 195 -16.79 -29.36 14.15
C THR A 195 -16.00 -30.56 13.65
N VAL A 196 -16.05 -31.67 14.40
CA VAL A 196 -15.42 -32.94 13.94
C VAL A 196 -15.99 -33.40 12.60
N ALA A 197 -17.25 -33.09 12.31
CA ALA A 197 -17.89 -33.42 11.05
C ALA A 197 -17.31 -32.69 9.84
N ASP A 198 -16.69 -31.52 10.04
CA ASP A 198 -16.03 -30.76 8.97
C ASP A 198 -14.65 -31.32 8.60
N VAL A 199 -14.12 -32.26 9.42
CA VAL A 199 -12.82 -32.88 9.17
C VAL A 199 -13.02 -34.12 8.28
N PRO A 200 -12.28 -34.27 7.18
CA PRO A 200 -12.36 -35.49 6.35
C PRO A 200 -12.17 -36.77 7.19
N THR A 201 -12.96 -37.78 6.95
CA THR A 201 -12.95 -39.02 7.73
C THR A 201 -11.56 -39.65 7.88
N ARG A 202 -10.74 -39.57 6.83
CA ARG A 202 -9.33 -40.04 6.84
C ARG A 202 -8.44 -39.33 7.87
N ASP A 203 -8.79 -38.07 8.25
CA ASP A 203 -8.00 -37.25 9.15
C ASP A 203 -8.60 -37.16 10.56
N GLN A 204 -9.85 -37.64 10.77
CA GLN A 204 -10.52 -37.64 12.07
C GLN A 204 -9.75 -38.42 13.12
N ALA A 205 -9.12 -39.53 12.73
CA ALA A 205 -8.29 -40.35 13.63
C ALA A 205 -7.11 -39.55 14.21
N LYS A 206 -6.60 -38.53 13.50
CA LYS A 206 -5.49 -37.68 13.96
C LYS A 206 -5.92 -36.74 15.07
N LEU A 207 -7.19 -36.37 15.17
CA LEU A 207 -7.73 -35.51 16.21
C LEU A 207 -7.64 -36.16 17.60
N ASN A 208 -7.75 -37.50 17.65
CA ASN A 208 -7.69 -38.25 18.89
C ASN A 208 -6.28 -38.76 19.24
N ALA A 209 -5.30 -38.53 18.36
CA ALA A 209 -3.91 -38.86 18.64
C ALA A 209 -3.41 -37.91 19.74
N PRO A 210 -2.67 -38.39 20.77
CA PRO A 210 -2.03 -37.53 21.75
C PRO A 210 -1.16 -36.52 20.98
N ALA A 211 -1.30 -35.24 21.32
CA ALA A 211 -0.46 -34.21 20.73
C ALA A 211 1.00 -34.61 20.87
N ALA A 212 1.65 -34.96 19.75
CA ALA A 212 3.08 -35.15 19.75
C ALA A 212 3.68 -33.84 20.31
N SER A 213 4.38 -33.95 21.44
CA SER A 213 5.02 -32.81 22.06
C SER A 213 5.94 -32.18 21.02
N THR A 214 5.46 -31.13 20.37
CA THR A 214 6.32 -30.29 19.53
C THR A 214 7.28 -29.63 20.48
N GLN A 215 8.45 -30.29 20.69
CA GLN A 215 9.59 -29.61 21.29
C GLN A 215 9.85 -28.39 20.42
N ALA A 216 9.50 -27.24 20.95
CA ALA A 216 9.90 -25.96 20.38
C ALA A 216 11.42 -26.01 20.24
N GLN A 217 11.92 -26.14 19.01
CA GLN A 217 13.32 -25.88 18.76
C GLN A 217 13.60 -24.44 19.20
N PRO A 218 14.54 -24.21 20.12
CA PRO A 218 14.93 -22.84 20.44
C PRO A 218 15.46 -22.21 19.16
N THR A 219 14.76 -21.25 18.63
CA THR A 219 15.28 -20.36 17.60
C THR A 219 16.45 -19.62 18.22
N THR A 220 17.66 -20.04 17.90
CA THR A 220 18.87 -19.28 18.16
C THR A 220 18.75 -17.98 17.38
N HIS A 221 18.29 -16.94 18.05
CA HIS A 221 18.47 -15.57 17.58
C HIS A 221 19.98 -15.35 17.47
N GLY A 222 20.46 -15.17 16.23
CA GLY A 222 21.84 -14.82 15.96
C GLY A 222 22.25 -13.61 16.80
N GLN A 223 23.32 -13.78 17.56
CA GLN A 223 23.99 -12.70 18.26
C GLN A 223 24.35 -11.58 17.28
N PRO A 224 24.18 -10.31 17.66
CA PRO A 224 24.70 -9.21 16.86
C PRO A 224 26.21 -9.31 16.80
N THR A 225 26.75 -9.41 15.59
CA THR A 225 28.19 -9.32 15.33
C THR A 225 28.64 -7.92 15.74
N THR A 226 29.46 -7.86 16.79
CA THR A 226 30.20 -6.67 17.20
C THR A 226 31.10 -6.22 16.06
N HIS A 227 30.92 -5.00 15.61
CA HIS A 227 31.79 -4.32 14.66
C HIS A 227 33.23 -4.31 15.22
N GLY A 228 34.17 -4.87 14.44
CA GLY A 228 35.59 -4.88 14.72
C GLY A 228 36.14 -3.45 14.81
N GLN A 229 36.92 -3.24 15.84
CA GLN A 229 37.79 -2.07 16.03
C GLN A 229 38.78 -1.90 14.87
N PRO A 230 39.13 -0.70 14.46
CA PRO A 230 40.18 -0.46 13.48
C PRO A 230 41.55 -0.75 14.11
N THR A 231 42.28 -1.64 13.50
CA THR A 231 43.67 -1.91 13.83
C THR A 231 44.55 -0.75 13.38
N THR A 232 45.25 -0.14 14.31
CA THR A 232 46.32 0.83 14.09
C THR A 232 47.48 0.17 13.34
N HIS A 233 47.85 0.73 12.18
CA HIS A 233 49.08 0.40 11.48
C HIS A 233 50.28 0.94 12.28
N GLY A 234 51.07 0.02 12.83
CA GLY A 234 52.42 0.28 13.31
C GLY A 234 53.41 0.31 12.15
N SER A 235 54.13 1.38 12.07
CA SER A 235 55.32 1.59 11.24
C SER A 235 56.48 0.71 11.70
N GLY A 236 57.16 0.10 10.75
CA GLY A 236 58.46 -0.59 10.97
C GLY A 236 58.99 -1.04 9.62
N GLY A 237 59.94 -0.56 9.18
CA GLY A 237 61.16 -0.17 8.68
C GLY A 237 62.02 -1.34 8.19
N ALA A 238 62.84 -1.03 7.17
CA ALA A 238 64.10 -1.65 6.70
C ALA A 238 63.98 -2.85 5.75
N HIS A 239 64.27 -2.70 4.53
CA HIS A 239 65.44 -2.95 3.67
C HIS A 239 65.05 -2.79 2.20
#